data_a2007594f0e4ac0384c0a643ce7ff13e
#
_entry.id   a2007594f0e4ac0384c0a643ce7ff13e
#
_cell.length_a   1.000
_cell.length_b   1.000
_cell.length_c   1.000
_cell.angle_alpha   90.00
_cell.angle_beta   90.00
_cell.angle_gamma   90.00
#
_symmetry.space_group_name_H-M   'P 1'
#
loop_
_entity.id
_entity.type
_entity.pdbx_description
1 polymer ?
#
loop_
_entity_poly.entity_id
_entity_poly.type
_entity_poly.pdbx_seq_one_letter_code
_entity_poly.pdbx_strand_id
1 'polypeptide(L)'
;MNILILGSGHAGLGLARRLRAEGHTVAGTTTTPAKVATLEDALDEVFVLRGGEADKVAHAGRDRDAIVVAAAPNWKTAETPEQRERQYKEVLVDSCRNAVAVCPRAIFCSSFSVYGDGGEGPAPVDERTPASNLEEPSSKYYRQAERAALAGGRGCVLRFPDMYGAPGDMTYPDRVRASHEHFGGKTVFGPDAPLYAIHMDDVVGAILHVLNRDLEGVFNVCDDERTPYTNKEVFDAICAAENLEPLVFLNQIKAPLRKISARKLYDTGYRVTRGDPNAAAVERYRG
;
A
#
# COMPACT_ATOMS: atom_id res chain seq x y z
N MET A 1 -18.71 15.15 -2.70
CA MET A 1 -18.49 14.49 -1.40
C MET A 1 -17.53 15.31 -0.57
N ASN A 2 -17.66 15.21 0.76
CA ASN A 2 -16.73 15.78 1.72
C ASN A 2 -15.87 14.64 2.30
N ILE A 3 -14.57 14.61 2.01
CA ILE A 3 -13.71 13.43 2.24
C ILE A 3 -12.55 13.83 3.17
N LEU A 4 -12.26 12.99 4.16
CA LEU A 4 -11.05 13.11 4.97
C LEU A 4 -10.02 12.07 4.52
N ILE A 5 -8.77 12.48 4.32
CA ILE A 5 -7.63 11.60 4.05
C ILE A 5 -6.73 11.55 5.29
N LEU A 6 -6.73 10.41 5.99
CA LEU A 6 -5.77 10.14 7.06
C LEU A 6 -4.45 9.68 6.43
N GLY A 7 -3.46 10.59 6.41
CA GLY A 7 -2.17 10.35 5.79
C GLY A 7 -2.01 11.02 4.42
N SER A 8 -1.68 12.31 4.40
CA SER A 8 -1.41 13.09 3.18
C SER A 8 0.05 12.90 2.71
N GLY A 9 0.47 11.64 2.57
CA GLY A 9 1.68 11.24 1.86
C GLY A 9 1.48 11.28 0.33
N HIS A 10 2.35 10.60 -0.44
CA HIS A 10 2.28 10.64 -1.91
C HIS A 10 0.91 10.16 -2.45
N ALA A 11 0.41 9.01 -1.98
CA ALA A 11 -0.90 8.50 -2.38
C ALA A 11 -2.03 9.45 -1.96
N GLY A 12 -2.02 9.92 -0.70
CA GLY A 12 -3.03 10.83 -0.17
C GLY A 12 -3.07 12.18 -0.91
N LEU A 13 -1.91 12.77 -1.23
CA LEU A 13 -1.86 14.01 -2.01
C LEU A 13 -2.27 13.82 -3.48
N GLY A 14 -1.85 12.71 -4.10
CA GLY A 14 -2.30 12.37 -5.44
C GLY A 14 -3.81 12.23 -5.51
N LEU A 15 -4.39 11.53 -4.51
CA LEU A 15 -5.83 11.38 -4.37
C LEU A 15 -6.53 12.73 -4.14
N ALA A 16 -6.01 13.56 -3.25
CA ALA A 16 -6.59 14.88 -2.94
C ALA A 16 -6.72 15.76 -4.18
N ARG A 17 -5.66 15.85 -4.98
CA ARG A 17 -5.65 16.62 -6.23
C ARG A 17 -6.72 16.13 -7.23
N ARG A 18 -6.86 14.82 -7.38
CA ARG A 18 -7.83 14.20 -8.27
C ARG A 18 -9.26 14.45 -7.78
N LEU A 19 -9.52 14.24 -6.49
CA LEU A 19 -10.84 14.49 -5.87
C LEU A 19 -11.26 15.96 -6.00
N ARG A 20 -10.36 16.91 -5.75
CA ARG A 20 -10.66 18.33 -5.92
C ARG A 20 -10.93 18.70 -7.37
N ALA A 21 -10.20 18.11 -8.32
CA ALA A 21 -10.45 18.30 -9.75
C ALA A 21 -11.84 17.75 -10.19
N GLU A 22 -12.37 16.76 -9.46
CA GLU A 22 -13.72 16.21 -9.63
C GLU A 22 -14.80 17.00 -8.84
N GLY A 23 -14.44 18.11 -8.17
CA GLY A 23 -15.36 18.97 -7.45
C GLY A 23 -15.72 18.51 -6.03
N HIS A 24 -14.88 17.66 -5.41
CA HIS A 24 -15.05 17.23 -4.03
C HIS A 24 -14.32 18.18 -3.06
N THR A 25 -14.83 18.27 -1.82
CA THR A 25 -14.15 18.95 -0.70
C THR A 25 -13.27 17.93 -0.01
N VAL A 26 -11.99 18.24 0.18
CA VAL A 26 -11.00 17.30 0.68
C VAL A 26 -10.21 17.87 1.84
N ALA A 27 -10.35 17.24 3.00
CA ALA A 27 -9.48 17.46 4.14
C ALA A 27 -8.37 16.40 4.20
N GLY A 28 -7.22 16.77 4.72
CA GLY A 28 -6.13 15.83 4.90
C GLY A 28 -5.40 15.99 6.22
N THR A 29 -4.57 15.00 6.56
CA THR A 29 -3.84 15.03 7.83
C THR A 29 -2.33 14.91 7.63
N THR A 30 -1.58 15.55 8.53
CA THR A 30 -0.13 15.38 8.66
C THR A 30 0.26 15.26 10.13
N THR A 31 1.35 14.57 10.39
CA THR A 31 1.97 14.55 11.73
C THR A 31 3.04 15.64 11.88
N THR A 32 3.35 16.39 10.82
CA THR A 32 4.44 17.37 10.75
C THR A 32 3.87 18.76 10.54
N PRO A 33 3.83 19.63 11.56
CA PRO A 33 3.27 20.99 11.44
C PRO A 33 3.89 21.81 10.31
N ALA A 34 5.18 21.69 10.08
CA ALA A 34 5.89 22.43 9.03
C ALA A 34 5.43 22.08 7.58
N LYS A 35 4.67 20.99 7.40
CA LYS A 35 4.12 20.61 6.09
C LYS A 35 2.75 21.24 5.79
N VAL A 36 2.10 21.88 6.77
CA VAL A 36 0.73 22.40 6.59
C VAL A 36 0.64 23.30 5.37
N ALA A 37 1.47 24.34 5.30
CA ALA A 37 1.44 25.30 4.19
C ALA A 37 1.62 24.64 2.80
N THR A 38 2.46 23.61 2.70
CA THR A 38 2.65 22.87 1.43
C THR A 38 1.43 22.00 1.08
N LEU A 39 0.68 21.55 2.08
CA LEU A 39 -0.49 20.69 1.86
C LEU A 39 -1.74 21.49 1.49
N GLU A 40 -1.84 22.75 1.90
CA GLU A 40 -2.96 23.65 1.58
C GLU A 40 -3.15 23.89 0.08
N ASP A 41 -2.09 23.71 -0.73
CA ASP A 41 -2.21 23.78 -2.19
C ASP A 41 -3.09 22.64 -2.77
N ALA A 42 -3.13 21.49 -2.09
CA ALA A 42 -3.82 20.30 -2.55
C ALA A 42 -5.06 19.94 -1.72
N LEU A 43 -5.27 20.57 -0.57
CA LEU A 43 -6.32 20.26 0.40
C LEU A 43 -7.10 21.52 0.74
N ASP A 44 -8.40 21.38 0.98
CA ASP A 44 -9.25 22.48 1.43
C ASP A 44 -9.09 22.72 2.94
N GLU A 45 -8.66 21.69 3.67
CA GLU A 45 -8.45 21.76 5.12
C GLU A 45 -7.32 20.80 5.53
N VAL A 46 -6.45 21.22 6.43
CA VAL A 46 -5.31 20.43 6.91
C VAL A 46 -5.33 20.31 8.43
N PHE A 47 -5.32 19.07 8.93
CA PHE A 47 -5.26 18.78 10.36
C PHE A 47 -3.88 18.21 10.75
N VAL A 48 -3.32 18.72 11.86
CA VAL A 48 -2.10 18.16 12.46
C VAL A 48 -2.50 17.15 13.53
N LEU A 49 -2.46 15.87 13.15
CA LEU A 49 -2.83 14.75 14.05
C LEU A 49 -2.18 13.44 13.64
N ARG A 50 -2.18 12.48 14.57
CA ARG A 50 -1.91 11.07 14.32
C ARG A 50 -3.24 10.32 14.26
N GLY A 51 -3.34 9.31 13.40
CA GLY A 51 -4.57 8.52 13.27
C GLY A 51 -4.99 7.77 14.55
N GLY A 52 -4.05 7.53 15.48
CA GLY A 52 -4.34 6.97 16.80
C GLY A 52 -4.95 7.97 17.81
N GLU A 53 -4.99 9.28 17.52
CA GLU A 53 -5.56 10.31 18.41
C GLU A 53 -7.08 10.42 18.21
N ALA A 54 -7.84 9.57 18.91
CA ALA A 54 -9.27 9.37 18.69
C ALA A 54 -10.09 10.67 18.65
N ASP A 55 -9.91 11.57 19.62
CA ASP A 55 -10.67 12.82 19.70
C ASP A 55 -10.37 13.76 18.51
N LYS A 56 -9.11 13.81 18.08
CA LYS A 56 -8.71 14.62 16.92
C LYS A 56 -9.25 14.03 15.62
N VAL A 57 -9.21 12.68 15.48
CA VAL A 57 -9.81 12.01 14.32
C VAL A 57 -11.32 12.23 14.31
N ALA A 58 -11.99 12.14 15.47
CA ALA A 58 -13.41 12.42 15.59
C ALA A 58 -13.76 13.86 15.19
N HIS A 59 -12.93 14.83 15.58
CA HIS A 59 -13.11 16.21 15.17
C HIS A 59 -12.94 16.40 13.66
N ALA A 60 -11.86 15.92 13.08
CA ALA A 60 -11.54 16.06 11.66
C ALA A 60 -12.50 15.25 10.75
N GLY A 61 -13.02 14.14 11.26
CA GLY A 61 -13.92 13.22 10.54
C GLY A 61 -15.40 13.59 10.63
N ARG A 62 -15.76 14.62 11.40
CA ARG A 62 -17.17 15.02 11.56
C ARG A 62 -17.76 15.46 10.22
N ASP A 63 -18.97 14.99 9.94
CA ASP A 63 -19.76 15.35 8.75
C ASP A 63 -19.01 15.02 7.41
N ARG A 64 -18.12 14.02 7.42
CA ARG A 64 -17.49 13.52 6.21
C ARG A 64 -18.32 12.38 5.60
N ASP A 65 -18.39 12.39 4.27
CA ASP A 65 -19.06 11.31 3.49
C ASP A 65 -18.24 10.04 3.45
N ALA A 66 -16.90 10.16 3.51
CA ALA A 66 -15.96 9.04 3.54
C ALA A 66 -14.64 9.43 4.22
N ILE A 67 -13.96 8.44 4.80
CA ILE A 67 -12.60 8.59 5.32
C ILE A 67 -11.68 7.60 4.60
N VAL A 68 -10.59 8.10 3.99
CA VAL A 68 -9.57 7.28 3.36
C VAL A 68 -8.36 7.17 4.29
N VAL A 69 -8.03 5.96 4.73
CA VAL A 69 -6.86 5.69 5.57
C VAL A 69 -5.71 5.26 4.65
N ALA A 70 -4.85 6.23 4.30
CA ALA A 70 -3.68 6.06 3.42
C ALA A 70 -2.35 6.27 4.17
N ALA A 71 -2.38 6.31 5.50
CA ALA A 71 -1.18 6.41 6.32
C ALA A 71 -0.41 5.09 6.32
N ALA A 72 0.91 5.17 6.19
CA ALA A 72 1.82 4.01 6.27
C ALA A 72 2.82 4.18 7.42
N PRO A 73 3.21 3.09 8.12
CA PRO A 73 4.24 3.14 9.14
C PRO A 73 5.58 3.60 8.56
N ASN A 74 6.27 4.49 9.25
CA ASN A 74 7.61 4.92 8.85
C ASN A 74 8.66 4.12 9.64
N TRP A 75 9.05 2.97 9.10
CA TRP A 75 10.03 2.09 9.73
C TRP A 75 11.41 2.74 9.94
N LYS A 76 11.76 3.79 9.18
CA LYS A 76 13.04 4.52 9.31
C LYS A 76 13.15 5.28 10.63
N THR A 77 12.04 5.57 11.31
CA THR A 77 12.01 6.29 12.58
C THR A 77 11.87 5.37 13.79
N ALA A 78 11.81 4.05 13.58
CA ALA A 78 11.71 3.05 14.64
C ALA A 78 13.09 2.43 14.88
N GLU A 79 13.68 2.72 16.04
CA GLU A 79 15.01 2.26 16.44
C GLU A 79 14.97 0.83 17.04
N THR A 80 13.83 0.44 17.64
CA THR A 80 13.68 -0.89 18.26
C THR A 80 12.51 -1.67 17.65
N PRO A 81 12.48 -3.01 17.77
CA PRO A 81 11.34 -3.83 17.34
C PRO A 81 10.01 -3.40 18.00
N GLU A 82 10.03 -3.06 19.29
CA GLU A 82 8.84 -2.62 20.05
C GLU A 82 8.33 -1.27 19.54
N GLN A 83 9.22 -0.34 19.19
CA GLN A 83 8.83 0.94 18.56
C GLN A 83 8.21 0.70 17.19
N ARG A 84 8.76 -0.22 16.40
CA ARG A 84 8.22 -0.60 15.11
C ARG A 84 6.82 -1.21 15.26
N GLU A 85 6.66 -2.14 16.17
CA GLU A 85 5.37 -2.77 16.43
C GLU A 85 4.31 -1.76 16.88
N ARG A 86 4.67 -0.84 17.77
CA ARG A 86 3.80 0.26 18.20
C ARG A 86 3.38 1.13 17.02
N GLN A 87 4.32 1.52 16.16
CA GLN A 87 4.00 2.32 14.97
C GLN A 87 3.01 1.61 14.05
N TYR A 88 3.22 0.31 13.78
CA TYR A 88 2.28 -0.45 12.97
C TYR A 88 0.87 -0.45 13.58
N LYS A 89 0.77 -0.69 14.87
CA LYS A 89 -0.52 -0.68 15.57
C LYS A 89 -1.20 0.69 15.51
N GLU A 90 -0.49 1.75 15.90
CA GLU A 90 -1.05 3.11 15.95
C GLU A 90 -1.42 3.65 14.56
N VAL A 91 -0.55 3.46 13.57
CA VAL A 91 -0.75 4.03 12.23
C VAL A 91 -1.78 3.24 11.44
N LEU A 92 -1.87 1.94 11.58
CA LEU A 92 -2.80 1.11 10.81
C LEU A 92 -4.08 0.81 11.59
N VAL A 93 -3.96 0.11 12.73
CA VAL A 93 -5.13 -0.44 13.45
C VAL A 93 -5.94 0.66 14.11
N ASP A 94 -5.26 1.53 14.87
CA ASP A 94 -5.95 2.57 15.62
C ASP A 94 -6.50 3.66 14.68
N SER A 95 -5.82 3.97 13.56
CA SER A 95 -6.36 4.85 12.51
C SER A 95 -7.64 4.29 11.89
N CYS A 96 -7.67 3.01 11.52
CA CYS A 96 -8.88 2.38 10.96
C CYS A 96 -10.01 2.34 11.98
N ARG A 97 -9.72 1.98 13.25
CA ARG A 97 -10.71 1.96 14.33
C ARG A 97 -11.33 3.35 14.55
N ASN A 98 -10.50 4.38 14.64
CA ASN A 98 -10.96 5.75 14.87
C ASN A 98 -11.71 6.30 13.64
N ALA A 99 -11.27 5.98 12.41
CA ALA A 99 -11.98 6.36 11.20
C ALA A 99 -13.41 5.78 11.16
N VAL A 100 -13.55 4.48 11.42
CA VAL A 100 -14.84 3.78 11.41
C VAL A 100 -15.77 4.24 12.53
N ALA A 101 -15.23 4.62 13.69
CA ALA A 101 -16.02 5.15 14.80
C ALA A 101 -16.71 6.49 14.44
N VAL A 102 -16.18 7.24 13.47
CA VAL A 102 -16.70 8.54 13.04
C VAL A 102 -17.48 8.42 11.74
N CYS A 103 -16.99 7.67 10.78
CA CYS A 103 -17.60 7.49 9.47
C CYS A 103 -17.58 6.01 9.08
N PRO A 104 -18.74 5.33 8.95
CA PRO A 104 -18.78 3.92 8.61
C PRO A 104 -18.21 3.63 7.20
N ARG A 105 -18.18 4.63 6.31
CA ARG A 105 -17.57 4.52 4.99
C ARG A 105 -16.07 4.81 5.07
N ALA A 106 -15.31 3.83 5.53
CA ALA A 106 -13.85 3.89 5.61
C ALA A 106 -13.20 3.09 4.49
N ILE A 107 -12.28 3.71 3.73
CA ILE A 107 -11.47 3.04 2.72
C ILE A 107 -10.05 2.89 3.28
N PHE A 108 -9.57 1.66 3.39
CA PHE A 108 -8.24 1.39 3.92
C PHE A 108 -7.28 0.89 2.84
N CYS A 109 -6.13 1.56 2.70
CA CYS A 109 -5.02 1.14 1.86
C CYS A 109 -4.22 0.06 2.59
N SER A 110 -4.54 -1.21 2.31
CA SER A 110 -3.89 -2.39 2.87
C SER A 110 -2.75 -2.89 1.99
N SER A 111 -2.17 -4.04 2.32
CA SER A 111 -1.01 -4.61 1.66
C SER A 111 -1.19 -6.10 1.37
N PHE A 112 -0.54 -6.61 0.31
CA PHE A 112 -0.42 -8.04 0.04
C PHE A 112 0.30 -8.81 1.15
N SER A 113 1.02 -8.14 2.04
CA SER A 113 1.64 -8.77 3.20
C SER A 113 0.66 -9.53 4.11
N VAL A 114 -0.64 -9.23 4.04
CA VAL A 114 -1.68 -9.98 4.75
C VAL A 114 -1.75 -11.45 4.34
N TYR A 115 -1.29 -11.79 3.15
CA TYR A 115 -1.30 -13.17 2.65
C TYR A 115 -0.13 -14.03 3.15
N GLY A 116 0.97 -13.41 3.62
CA GLY A 116 2.18 -14.16 3.93
C GLY A 116 2.67 -14.95 2.71
N ASP A 117 2.85 -16.26 2.85
CA ASP A 117 3.23 -17.15 1.74
C ASP A 117 2.07 -17.52 0.81
N GLY A 118 0.84 -17.09 1.14
CA GLY A 118 -0.36 -17.37 0.36
C GLY A 118 -0.92 -18.79 0.52
N GLY A 119 -0.28 -19.63 1.35
CA GLY A 119 -0.65 -21.04 1.53
C GLY A 119 -0.42 -21.90 0.29
N GLU A 120 -0.81 -23.18 0.36
CA GLU A 120 -0.64 -24.15 -0.70
C GLU A 120 -1.85 -24.24 -1.64
N GLY A 121 -1.65 -24.82 -2.83
CA GLY A 121 -2.70 -25.14 -3.78
C GLY A 121 -2.50 -24.56 -5.19
N PRO A 122 -3.24 -25.03 -6.19
CA PRO A 122 -3.08 -24.61 -7.58
C PRO A 122 -3.84 -23.31 -7.92
N ALA A 123 -4.86 -22.95 -7.13
CA ALA A 123 -5.69 -21.78 -7.42
C ALA A 123 -4.94 -20.48 -7.15
N PRO A 124 -5.21 -19.39 -7.88
CA PRO A 124 -4.69 -18.07 -7.54
C PRO A 124 -5.06 -17.64 -6.11
N VAL A 125 -4.22 -16.82 -5.51
CA VAL A 125 -4.52 -16.12 -4.26
C VAL A 125 -5.51 -15.00 -4.58
N ASP A 126 -6.70 -15.03 -4.00
CA ASP A 126 -7.74 -14.02 -4.14
C ASP A 126 -8.21 -13.52 -2.77
N GLU A 127 -9.22 -12.65 -2.75
CA GLU A 127 -9.73 -12.05 -1.52
C GLU A 127 -10.41 -13.05 -0.57
N ARG A 128 -10.74 -14.28 -1.05
CA ARG A 128 -11.28 -15.39 -0.25
C ARG A 128 -10.18 -16.21 0.40
N THR A 129 -8.94 -16.09 -0.10
CA THR A 129 -7.78 -16.74 0.50
C THR A 129 -7.61 -16.22 1.94
N PRO A 130 -7.56 -17.11 2.95
CA PRO A 130 -7.39 -16.69 4.33
C PRO A 130 -6.15 -15.83 4.50
N ALA A 131 -6.28 -14.75 5.28
CA ALA A 131 -5.12 -13.97 5.70
C ALA A 131 -4.17 -14.83 6.52
N SER A 132 -2.88 -14.64 6.32
CA SER A 132 -1.82 -15.37 7.03
C SER A 132 -1.92 -15.20 8.56
N ASN A 133 -1.55 -16.24 9.29
CA ASN A 133 -1.40 -16.19 10.75
C ASN A 133 0.00 -15.77 11.20
N LEU A 134 0.87 -15.33 10.29
CA LEU A 134 2.20 -14.87 10.66
C LEU A 134 2.13 -13.71 11.67
N GLU A 135 2.97 -13.76 12.68
CA GLU A 135 3.08 -12.73 13.73
C GLU A 135 4.10 -11.63 13.37
N GLU A 136 4.66 -11.69 12.18
CA GLU A 136 5.48 -10.61 11.64
C GLU A 136 4.64 -9.32 11.58
N PRO A 137 5.18 -8.16 12.03
CA PRO A 137 4.40 -6.94 12.23
C PRO A 137 3.58 -6.49 11.03
N SER A 138 4.12 -6.58 9.80
CA SER A 138 3.37 -6.18 8.61
C SER A 138 2.15 -7.08 8.39
N SER A 139 2.29 -8.39 8.35
CA SER A 139 1.16 -9.32 8.17
C SER A 139 0.14 -9.18 9.30
N LYS A 140 0.60 -9.12 10.56
CA LYS A 140 -0.23 -9.04 11.75
C LYS A 140 -1.08 -7.77 11.79
N TYR A 141 -0.47 -6.62 11.65
CA TYR A 141 -1.17 -5.34 11.85
C TYR A 141 -1.98 -4.90 10.64
N TYR A 142 -1.59 -5.22 9.41
CA TYR A 142 -2.48 -5.03 8.26
C TYR A 142 -3.74 -5.88 8.40
N ARG A 143 -3.63 -7.16 8.79
CA ARG A 143 -4.78 -8.04 9.05
C ARG A 143 -5.72 -7.48 10.14
N GLN A 144 -5.17 -6.93 11.23
CA GLN A 144 -5.97 -6.31 12.28
C GLN A 144 -6.64 -5.02 11.82
N ALA A 145 -5.94 -4.20 11.04
CA ALA A 145 -6.47 -2.96 10.47
C ALA A 145 -7.60 -3.21 9.46
N GLU A 146 -7.49 -4.24 8.63
CA GLU A 146 -8.57 -4.66 7.73
C GLU A 146 -9.85 -5.02 8.51
N ARG A 147 -9.71 -5.79 9.59
CA ARG A 147 -10.86 -6.12 10.47
C ARG A 147 -11.48 -4.86 11.07
N ALA A 148 -10.65 -3.91 11.50
CA ALA A 148 -11.14 -2.65 12.04
C ALA A 148 -11.85 -1.80 10.96
N ALA A 149 -11.28 -1.70 9.76
CA ALA A 149 -11.88 -0.95 8.65
C ALA A 149 -13.23 -1.51 8.20
N LEU A 150 -13.40 -2.83 8.26
CA LEU A 150 -14.65 -3.52 7.87
C LEU A 150 -15.71 -3.54 8.97
N ALA A 151 -15.37 -3.23 10.22
CA ALA A 151 -16.29 -3.33 11.36
C ALA A 151 -17.48 -2.36 11.29
N GLY A 152 -17.38 -1.26 10.52
CA GLY A 152 -18.44 -0.28 10.32
C GLY A 152 -19.55 -0.72 9.34
N GLY A 153 -19.39 -1.86 8.68
CA GLY A 153 -20.36 -2.41 7.73
C GLY A 153 -20.30 -1.81 6.33
N ARG A 154 -19.71 -0.62 6.15
CA ARG A 154 -19.51 0.05 4.84
C ARG A 154 -18.03 0.26 4.49
N GLY A 155 -17.18 -0.55 5.08
CA GLY A 155 -15.74 -0.48 4.85
C GLY A 155 -15.30 -1.05 3.51
N CYS A 156 -14.29 -0.46 2.91
CA CYS A 156 -13.60 -0.97 1.75
C CYS A 156 -12.10 -1.12 2.04
N VAL A 157 -11.52 -2.24 1.68
CA VAL A 157 -10.11 -2.55 1.84
C VAL A 157 -9.50 -2.77 0.47
N LEU A 158 -8.46 -2.02 0.15
CA LEU A 158 -7.68 -2.18 -1.07
C LEU A 158 -6.31 -2.76 -0.70
N ARG A 159 -6.04 -4.01 -1.07
CA ARG A 159 -4.75 -4.67 -0.87
C ARG A 159 -3.83 -4.33 -2.03
N PHE A 160 -2.76 -3.63 -1.74
CA PHE A 160 -1.77 -3.21 -2.73
C PHE A 160 -0.48 -4.02 -2.62
N PRO A 161 0.21 -4.26 -3.76
CA PRO A 161 1.59 -4.74 -3.78
C PRO A 161 2.59 -3.64 -3.44
N ASP A 162 3.87 -3.84 -3.79
CA ASP A 162 4.89 -2.79 -3.71
C ASP A 162 4.51 -1.59 -4.60
N MET A 163 4.44 -0.40 -4.00
CA MET A 163 4.08 0.82 -4.71
C MET A 163 5.33 1.51 -5.26
N TYR A 164 5.23 2.06 -6.48
CA TYR A 164 6.33 2.79 -7.12
C TYR A 164 5.85 4.04 -7.85
N GLY A 165 6.80 4.90 -8.23
CA GLY A 165 6.54 6.09 -9.05
C GLY A 165 6.13 7.34 -8.27
N ALA A 166 6.25 7.34 -6.94
CA ALA A 166 6.14 8.57 -6.18
C ALA A 166 7.40 9.43 -6.34
N PRO A 167 7.28 10.77 -6.32
CA PRO A 167 8.43 11.66 -6.38
C PRO A 167 9.45 11.36 -5.27
N GLY A 168 10.70 11.09 -5.65
CA GLY A 168 11.78 10.76 -4.72
C GLY A 168 11.82 9.31 -4.25
N ASP A 169 10.99 8.43 -4.79
CA ASP A 169 11.10 6.99 -4.56
C ASP A 169 12.38 6.43 -5.16
N MET A 170 12.97 5.47 -4.45
CA MET A 170 14.04 4.65 -5.00
C MET A 170 13.48 3.74 -6.09
N THR A 171 14.09 3.78 -7.26
CA THR A 171 13.84 2.80 -8.33
C THR A 171 14.33 1.41 -7.92
N TYR A 172 13.93 0.36 -8.63
CA TYR A 172 14.45 -0.99 -8.36
C TYR A 172 15.98 -1.09 -8.55
N PRO A 173 16.59 -0.47 -9.58
CA PRO A 173 18.05 -0.35 -9.64
C PRO A 173 18.66 0.36 -8.43
N ASP A 174 18.06 1.47 -7.94
CA ASP A 174 18.55 2.14 -6.74
C ASP A 174 18.52 1.24 -5.50
N ARG A 175 17.46 0.43 -5.35
CA ARG A 175 17.34 -0.54 -4.25
C ARG A 175 18.41 -1.64 -4.33
N VAL A 176 18.73 -2.11 -5.53
CA VAL A 176 19.81 -3.08 -5.74
C VAL A 176 21.16 -2.47 -5.38
N ARG A 177 21.48 -1.26 -5.87
CA ARG A 177 22.70 -0.55 -5.49
C ARG A 177 22.80 -0.37 -3.97
N ALA A 178 21.73 0.11 -3.33
CA ALA A 178 21.70 0.26 -1.87
C ALA A 178 21.88 -1.06 -1.12
N SER A 179 21.44 -2.19 -1.68
CA SER A 179 21.67 -3.52 -1.11
C SER A 179 23.17 -3.87 -1.10
N HIS A 180 23.91 -3.54 -2.15
CA HIS A 180 25.36 -3.73 -2.18
C HIS A 180 26.09 -2.75 -1.25
N GLU A 181 25.73 -1.48 -1.27
CA GLU A 181 26.42 -0.44 -0.52
C GLU A 181 26.23 -0.55 1.00
N HIS A 182 25.02 -0.95 1.45
CA HIS A 182 24.64 -0.86 2.86
C HIS A 182 24.28 -2.19 3.51
N PHE A 183 23.99 -3.24 2.71
CA PHE A 183 23.49 -4.52 3.24
C PHE A 183 24.34 -5.72 2.80
N GLY A 184 25.57 -5.48 2.26
CA GLY A 184 26.50 -6.52 1.85
C GLY A 184 25.96 -7.43 0.76
N GLY A 185 25.24 -6.89 -0.22
CA GLY A 185 24.67 -7.64 -1.33
C GLY A 185 23.52 -8.56 -0.95
N LYS A 186 22.77 -8.25 0.14
CA LYS A 186 21.69 -9.10 0.64
C LYS A 186 20.33 -8.43 0.46
N THR A 187 19.30 -9.25 0.22
CA THR A 187 17.89 -8.82 0.21
C THR A 187 17.05 -9.69 1.13
N VAL A 188 16.02 -9.09 1.74
CA VAL A 188 15.12 -9.78 2.67
C VAL A 188 14.05 -10.62 1.99
N PHE A 189 13.86 -10.45 0.67
CA PHE A 189 12.84 -11.14 -0.11
C PHE A 189 13.19 -12.61 -0.35
N GLY A 190 12.17 -13.41 -0.71
CA GLY A 190 12.35 -14.76 -1.26
C GLY A 190 12.61 -14.69 -2.77
N PRO A 191 13.46 -15.57 -3.34
CA PRO A 191 13.82 -15.53 -4.76
C PRO A 191 12.63 -15.81 -5.70
N ASP A 192 11.77 -16.75 -5.33
CA ASP A 192 10.80 -17.37 -6.24
C ASP A 192 9.43 -16.67 -6.26
N ALA A 193 9.20 -15.73 -5.34
CA ALA A 193 7.94 -14.98 -5.29
C ALA A 193 7.86 -13.98 -6.45
N PRO A 194 6.71 -13.91 -7.17
CA PRO A 194 6.48 -12.87 -8.16
C PRO A 194 6.57 -11.47 -7.54
N LEU A 195 7.30 -10.57 -8.21
CA LEU A 195 7.48 -9.19 -7.75
C LEU A 195 6.32 -8.32 -8.24
N TYR A 196 5.21 -8.37 -7.53
CA TYR A 196 4.09 -7.48 -7.82
C TYR A 196 4.42 -6.04 -7.47
N ALA A 197 4.20 -5.15 -8.43
CA ALA A 197 4.37 -3.71 -8.28
C ALA A 197 3.16 -2.96 -8.85
N ILE A 198 2.84 -1.80 -8.28
CA ILE A 198 1.77 -0.94 -8.77
C ILE A 198 2.22 0.52 -8.79
N HIS A 199 1.92 1.20 -9.89
CA HIS A 199 2.24 2.62 -10.01
C HIS A 199 1.32 3.48 -9.15
N MET A 200 1.83 4.58 -8.61
CA MET A 200 1.08 5.48 -7.74
C MET A 200 -0.19 6.03 -8.41
N ASP A 201 -0.19 6.26 -9.73
CA ASP A 201 -1.39 6.68 -10.47
C ASP A 201 -2.52 5.63 -10.39
N ASP A 202 -2.17 4.34 -10.44
CA ASP A 202 -3.14 3.25 -10.33
C ASP A 202 -3.60 3.03 -8.89
N VAL A 203 -2.74 3.29 -7.89
CA VAL A 203 -3.17 3.33 -6.48
C VAL A 203 -4.26 4.38 -6.29
N VAL A 204 -4.01 5.61 -6.75
CA VAL A 204 -4.99 6.72 -6.68
C VAL A 204 -6.24 6.38 -7.49
N GLY A 205 -6.07 5.83 -8.70
CA GLY A 205 -7.17 5.41 -9.56
C GLY A 205 -8.09 4.37 -8.91
N ALA A 206 -7.52 3.37 -8.23
CA ALA A 206 -8.28 2.34 -7.52
C ALA A 206 -9.09 2.92 -6.35
N ILE A 207 -8.49 3.84 -5.57
CA ILE A 207 -9.21 4.51 -4.47
C ILE A 207 -10.37 5.35 -5.01
N LEU A 208 -10.16 6.13 -6.07
CA LEU A 208 -11.22 6.90 -6.73
C LEU A 208 -12.32 6.00 -7.26
N HIS A 209 -11.96 4.89 -7.90
CA HIS A 209 -12.92 3.95 -8.44
C HIS A 209 -13.86 3.39 -7.37
N VAL A 210 -13.32 2.95 -6.22
CA VAL A 210 -14.16 2.42 -5.13
C VAL A 210 -14.99 3.52 -4.45
N LEU A 211 -14.46 4.75 -4.35
CA LEU A 211 -15.21 5.90 -3.86
C LEU A 211 -16.40 6.23 -4.77
N ASN A 212 -16.14 6.36 -6.08
CA ASN A 212 -17.14 6.77 -7.05
C ASN A 212 -18.23 5.70 -7.30
N ARG A 213 -17.89 4.42 -7.08
CA ARG A 213 -18.80 3.29 -7.25
C ARG A 213 -19.43 2.80 -5.95
N ASP A 214 -19.12 3.43 -4.82
CA ASP A 214 -19.59 3.05 -3.48
C ASP A 214 -19.34 1.55 -3.17
N LEU A 215 -18.13 1.06 -3.52
CA LEU A 215 -17.79 -0.35 -3.34
C LEU A 215 -17.39 -0.65 -1.90
N GLU A 216 -17.81 -1.83 -1.43
CA GLU A 216 -17.57 -2.33 -0.08
C GLU A 216 -16.86 -3.69 -0.10
N GLY A 217 -16.17 -4.01 1.00
CA GLY A 217 -15.45 -5.28 1.15
C GLY A 217 -13.98 -5.19 0.76
N VAL A 218 -13.38 -6.33 0.44
CA VAL A 218 -11.93 -6.44 0.17
C VAL A 218 -11.69 -6.59 -1.32
N PHE A 219 -10.67 -5.90 -1.84
CA PHE A 219 -10.22 -5.99 -3.23
C PHE A 219 -8.71 -6.04 -3.32
N ASN A 220 -8.17 -6.97 -4.12
CA ASN A 220 -6.79 -6.94 -4.56
C ASN A 220 -6.63 -5.91 -5.68
N VAL A 221 -5.51 -5.21 -5.68
CA VAL A 221 -5.20 -4.19 -6.69
C VAL A 221 -3.84 -4.48 -7.31
N CYS A 222 -3.83 -5.16 -8.45
CA CYS A 222 -2.63 -5.43 -9.23
C CYS A 222 -3.03 -5.69 -10.68
N ASP A 223 -2.05 -5.80 -11.57
CA ASP A 223 -2.29 -6.32 -12.91
C ASP A 223 -2.75 -7.79 -12.82
N ASP A 224 -3.97 -8.08 -13.29
CA ASP A 224 -4.53 -9.44 -13.29
C ASP A 224 -4.28 -10.18 -14.61
N GLU A 225 -3.77 -9.52 -15.63
CA GLU A 225 -3.56 -10.13 -16.94
C GLU A 225 -2.28 -10.96 -16.99
N ARG A 226 -1.23 -10.50 -16.28
CA ARG A 226 0.09 -11.14 -16.27
C ARG A 226 0.54 -11.46 -14.85
N THR A 227 1.26 -12.59 -14.70
CA THR A 227 2.06 -12.83 -13.49
C THR A 227 3.41 -12.14 -13.68
N PRO A 228 3.84 -11.27 -12.77
CA PRO A 228 5.13 -10.62 -12.86
C PRO A 228 6.29 -11.61 -12.81
N TYR A 229 7.47 -11.18 -13.23
CA TYR A 229 8.70 -11.91 -13.00
C TYR A 229 8.98 -12.07 -11.51
N THR A 230 9.72 -13.11 -11.14
CA THR A 230 10.09 -13.35 -9.74
C THR A 230 11.11 -12.32 -9.26
N ASN A 231 11.24 -12.19 -7.94
CA ASN A 231 12.26 -11.32 -7.34
C ASN A 231 13.66 -11.64 -7.87
N LYS A 232 13.98 -12.95 -8.02
CA LYS A 232 15.29 -13.37 -8.54
C LYS A 232 15.51 -12.91 -9.96
N GLU A 233 14.55 -13.14 -10.85
CA GLU A 233 14.65 -12.74 -12.25
C GLU A 233 14.85 -11.23 -12.42
N VAL A 234 14.10 -10.45 -11.65
CA VAL A 234 14.22 -8.97 -11.68
C VAL A 234 15.56 -8.50 -11.14
N PHE A 235 15.97 -9.00 -9.97
CA PHE A 235 17.20 -8.51 -9.34
C PHE A 235 18.45 -9.00 -10.05
N ASP A 236 18.45 -10.24 -10.58
CA ASP A 236 19.57 -10.73 -11.42
C ASP A 236 19.71 -9.90 -12.71
N ALA A 237 18.60 -9.55 -13.36
CA ALA A 237 18.63 -8.71 -14.55
C ALA A 237 19.18 -7.29 -14.25
N ILE A 238 18.81 -6.70 -13.12
CA ILE A 238 19.32 -5.39 -12.69
C ILE A 238 20.81 -5.49 -12.34
N CYS A 239 21.21 -6.51 -11.56
CA CYS A 239 22.62 -6.72 -11.20
C CYS A 239 23.49 -6.86 -12.45
N ALA A 240 23.05 -7.66 -13.42
CA ALA A 240 23.77 -7.82 -14.69
C ALA A 240 23.89 -6.52 -15.49
N ALA A 241 22.81 -5.73 -15.56
CA ALA A 241 22.80 -4.43 -16.26
C ALA A 241 23.73 -3.40 -15.60
N GLU A 242 23.94 -3.50 -14.29
CA GLU A 242 24.79 -2.59 -13.50
C GLU A 242 26.20 -3.14 -13.22
N ASN A 243 26.54 -4.31 -13.77
CA ASN A 243 27.80 -5.04 -13.51
C ASN A 243 28.05 -5.30 -12.01
N LEU A 244 26.98 -5.68 -11.29
CA LEU A 244 27.01 -6.06 -9.88
C LEU A 244 26.88 -7.58 -9.73
N GLU A 245 27.44 -8.11 -8.64
CA GLU A 245 27.24 -9.53 -8.29
C GLU A 245 25.76 -9.79 -7.94
N PRO A 246 25.23 -11.01 -8.19
CA PRO A 246 23.87 -11.36 -7.80
C PRO A 246 23.62 -11.18 -6.30
N LEU A 247 22.40 -10.75 -5.93
CA LEU A 247 22.02 -10.60 -4.52
C LEU A 247 21.82 -11.95 -3.83
N VAL A 248 22.14 -12.00 -2.54
CA VAL A 248 21.83 -13.13 -1.66
C VAL A 248 20.43 -12.94 -1.07
N PHE A 249 19.51 -13.88 -1.34
CA PHE A 249 18.12 -13.84 -0.86
C PHE A 249 18.01 -14.48 0.52
N LEU A 250 17.57 -13.71 1.51
CA LEU A 250 17.41 -14.16 2.91
C LEU A 250 16.04 -14.80 3.19
N ASN A 251 15.07 -14.61 2.31
CA ASN A 251 13.69 -15.12 2.42
C ASN A 251 13.03 -14.84 3.79
N GLN A 252 13.27 -13.67 4.35
CA GLN A 252 12.70 -13.22 5.63
C GLN A 252 11.29 -12.69 5.48
N ILE A 253 11.02 -11.96 4.37
CA ILE A 253 9.68 -11.49 4.02
C ILE A 253 9.02 -12.55 3.15
N LYS A 254 7.90 -13.08 3.61
CA LYS A 254 7.10 -14.06 2.88
C LYS A 254 6.14 -13.37 1.93
N ALA A 255 6.02 -13.91 0.72
CA ALA A 255 5.06 -13.50 -0.28
C ALA A 255 4.52 -14.74 -1.01
N PRO A 256 3.29 -14.68 -1.54
CA PRO A 256 2.72 -15.80 -2.28
C PRO A 256 3.58 -16.17 -3.49
N LEU A 257 3.85 -17.47 -3.63
CA LEU A 257 4.51 -18.01 -4.83
C LEU A 257 3.53 -18.18 -6.01
N ARG A 258 2.24 -18.15 -5.71
CA ARG A 258 1.14 -18.28 -6.67
C ARG A 258 0.72 -16.91 -7.22
N LYS A 259 0.12 -16.91 -8.41
CA LYS A 259 -0.51 -15.69 -8.95
C LYS A 259 -1.48 -15.11 -7.93
N ILE A 260 -1.43 -13.79 -7.72
CA ILE A 260 -2.47 -13.04 -7.01
C ILE A 260 -3.46 -12.54 -8.06
N SER A 261 -4.75 -12.76 -7.82
CA SER A 261 -5.82 -12.31 -8.71
C SER A 261 -6.49 -11.04 -8.17
N ALA A 262 -6.65 -10.06 -9.05
CA ALA A 262 -7.45 -8.86 -8.85
C ALA A 262 -8.79 -8.93 -9.61
N ARG A 263 -9.22 -10.12 -10.03
CA ARG A 263 -10.41 -10.34 -10.85
C ARG A 263 -11.66 -9.67 -10.28
N LYS A 264 -11.83 -9.74 -8.97
CA LYS A 264 -12.95 -9.11 -8.28
C LYS A 264 -13.04 -7.60 -8.55
N LEU A 265 -11.92 -6.88 -8.48
CA LEU A 265 -11.89 -5.45 -8.80
C LEU A 265 -12.08 -5.22 -10.31
N TYR A 266 -11.49 -6.06 -11.15
CA TYR A 266 -11.63 -5.99 -12.61
C TYR A 266 -13.09 -6.16 -13.05
N ASP A 267 -13.85 -7.02 -12.39
CA ASP A 267 -15.29 -7.23 -12.68
C ASP A 267 -16.15 -6.01 -12.34
N THR A 268 -15.64 -5.08 -11.52
CA THR A 268 -16.28 -3.77 -11.28
C THR A 268 -16.01 -2.72 -12.37
N GLY A 269 -15.15 -3.05 -13.34
CA GLY A 269 -14.76 -2.16 -14.43
C GLY A 269 -13.46 -1.40 -14.24
N TYR A 270 -12.73 -1.60 -13.14
CA TYR A 270 -11.38 -1.03 -12.95
C TYR A 270 -10.32 -1.84 -13.71
N ARG A 271 -9.30 -1.16 -14.19
CA ARG A 271 -8.09 -1.77 -14.78
C ARG A 271 -6.86 -0.99 -14.35
N VAL A 272 -5.78 -1.72 -14.04
CA VAL A 272 -4.46 -1.14 -13.91
C VAL A 272 -3.98 -0.66 -15.27
N THR A 273 -3.40 0.52 -15.32
CA THR A 273 -3.01 1.19 -16.57
C THR A 273 -1.51 1.22 -16.81
N ARG A 274 -0.71 1.10 -15.75
CA ARG A 274 0.75 1.07 -15.82
C ARG A 274 1.25 -0.36 -15.74
N GLY A 275 2.12 -0.72 -16.70
CA GLY A 275 2.74 -2.05 -16.75
C GLY A 275 3.78 -2.27 -15.65
N ASP A 276 4.30 -3.51 -15.58
CA ASP A 276 5.41 -3.88 -14.71
C ASP A 276 6.66 -3.05 -15.06
N PRO A 277 7.21 -2.27 -14.13
CA PRO A 277 8.38 -1.41 -14.38
C PRO A 277 9.66 -2.20 -14.66
N ASN A 278 9.67 -3.49 -14.31
CA ASN A 278 10.84 -4.35 -14.40
C ASN A 278 10.85 -5.25 -15.65
N ALA A 279 9.72 -5.40 -16.33
CA ALA A 279 9.57 -6.35 -17.43
C ALA A 279 10.63 -6.16 -18.53
N ALA A 280 10.83 -4.92 -18.98
CA ALA A 280 11.81 -4.62 -20.03
C ALA A 280 13.26 -4.90 -19.63
N ALA A 281 13.61 -4.82 -18.34
CA ALA A 281 14.94 -5.17 -17.86
C ALA A 281 15.17 -6.68 -17.91
N VAL A 282 14.18 -7.48 -17.48
CA VAL A 282 14.25 -8.93 -17.50
C VAL A 282 14.26 -9.46 -18.92
N GLU A 283 13.43 -8.92 -19.81
CA GLU A 283 13.38 -9.33 -21.22
C GLU A 283 14.73 -9.10 -21.91
N ARG A 284 15.40 -7.96 -21.68
CA ARG A 284 16.74 -7.72 -22.21
C ARG A 284 17.82 -8.64 -21.66
N TYR A 285 17.69 -9.06 -20.41
CA TYR A 285 18.64 -9.98 -19.77
C TYR A 285 18.51 -11.41 -20.30
N ARG A 286 17.31 -11.82 -20.69
CA ARG A 286 17.02 -13.17 -21.22
C ARG A 286 17.31 -13.32 -22.71
N GLY A 287 17.32 -12.23 -23.48
CA GLY A 287 17.56 -12.21 -24.94
C GLY A 287 19.01 -12.15 -25.28
#